data_4b1543f925e669f99714dd6db94b147b
#
_entry.id   4b1543f925e669f99714dd6db94b147b
#
_cell.length_a   1.000
_cell.length_b   1.000
_cell.length_c   1.000
_cell.angle_alpha   90.00
_cell.angle_beta   90.00
_cell.angle_gamma   90.00
#
_symmetry.space_group_name_H-M   'P 1'
#
loop_
_entity.id
_entity.type
_entity.pdbx_description
1 polymer ?
#
loop_
_entity_poly.entity_id
_entity_poly.type
_entity_poly.pdbx_seq_one_letter_code
_entity_poly.pdbx_strand_id
1 'polypeptide(L)'
;MLKFHLRLLLLISTITIISFIGLGAIIHNTIYQTLTSNQIKSLDSEARNYVNLFNNNKEKEITNIAHNEKNIILIKEKDKDKIIYSSGNIKDIDHRIDNEANPSKLINKNTKLGMRYTYKNTIDDKTIYISGINNEIIDLQKDLWKYLSIVGVIVLFTVYLASRSINRTYIRPINEVTYATSLLADGYYHVRVPESNVKETRALFVTTNDLARRLQKLNNSQKIQSNRLKTTLENIPSSVLMIDKHGEIVVA
;
A
#
# COMPACT_ATOMS: atom_id res chain seq x y z
N MET A 1 1.25 26.23 -7.92
CA MET A 1 1.71 25.63 -6.64
C MET A 1 0.76 24.57 -6.09
N LEU A 2 -0.56 24.72 -6.20
CA LEU A 2 -1.53 23.66 -5.82
C LEU A 2 -1.23 22.30 -6.48
N LYS A 3 -0.66 22.31 -7.70
CA LYS A 3 -0.32 21.09 -8.46
C LYS A 3 0.82 20.25 -7.85
N PHE A 4 1.80 20.87 -7.19
CA PHE A 4 2.92 20.11 -6.61
C PHE A 4 2.47 19.33 -5.37
N HIS A 5 1.73 19.97 -4.49
CA HIS A 5 1.19 19.33 -3.29
C HIS A 5 0.23 18.19 -3.63
N LEU A 6 -0.66 18.40 -4.60
CA LEU A 6 -1.55 17.35 -5.08
C LEU A 6 -0.77 16.16 -5.67
N ARG A 7 0.29 16.42 -6.44
CA ARG A 7 1.17 15.35 -6.98
C ARG A 7 1.86 14.56 -5.86
N LEU A 8 2.40 15.23 -4.84
CA LEU A 8 3.04 14.57 -3.71
C LEU A 8 2.05 13.68 -2.94
N LEU A 9 0.84 14.19 -2.68
CA LEU A 9 -0.22 13.44 -2.01
C LEU A 9 -0.63 12.21 -2.84
N LEU A 10 -0.84 12.37 -4.14
CA LEU A 10 -1.14 11.26 -5.04
C LEU A 10 -0.02 10.23 -5.06
N LEU A 11 1.24 10.65 -5.09
CA LEU A 11 2.39 9.76 -5.09
C LEU A 11 2.48 8.96 -3.79
N ILE A 12 2.32 9.59 -2.64
CA ILE A 12 2.33 8.90 -1.34
C ILE A 12 1.14 7.92 -1.26
N SER A 13 -0.06 8.34 -1.67
CA SER A 13 -1.23 7.47 -1.62
C SER A 13 -1.11 6.28 -2.58
N THR A 14 -0.56 6.46 -3.77
CA THR A 14 -0.36 5.34 -4.72
C THR A 14 0.66 4.34 -4.21
N ILE A 15 1.79 4.79 -3.64
CA ILE A 15 2.80 3.91 -3.04
C ILE A 15 2.18 3.12 -1.88
N THR A 16 1.39 3.79 -1.02
CA THR A 16 0.73 3.15 0.12
C THR A 16 -0.27 2.09 -0.33
N ILE A 17 -1.08 2.38 -1.35
CA ILE A 17 -2.05 1.43 -1.91
C ILE A 17 -1.33 0.22 -2.53
N ILE A 18 -0.30 0.44 -3.33
CA ILE A 18 0.47 -0.65 -3.96
C ILE A 18 1.12 -1.54 -2.89
N SER A 19 1.74 -0.93 -1.88
CA SER A 19 2.35 -1.67 -0.76
C SER A 19 1.31 -2.49 0.01
N PHE A 20 0.13 -1.93 0.26
CA PHE A 20 -0.95 -2.60 0.96
C PHE A 20 -1.52 -3.79 0.17
N ILE A 21 -1.73 -3.62 -1.14
CA ILE A 21 -2.17 -4.71 -2.03
C ILE A 21 -1.11 -5.83 -2.07
N GLY A 22 0.18 -5.47 -2.18
CA GLY A 22 1.28 -6.44 -2.18
C GLY A 22 1.35 -7.25 -0.89
N LEU A 23 1.25 -6.60 0.27
CA LEU A 23 1.20 -7.28 1.57
C LEU A 23 -0.04 -8.18 1.68
N GLY A 24 -1.20 -7.70 1.25
CA GLY A 24 -2.43 -8.49 1.24
C GLY A 24 -2.31 -9.75 0.39
N ALA A 25 -1.71 -9.67 -0.78
CA ALA A 25 -1.48 -10.81 -1.65
C ALA A 25 -0.51 -11.84 -1.02
N ILE A 26 0.56 -11.38 -0.38
CA ILE A 26 1.52 -12.25 0.33
C ILE A 26 0.82 -12.97 1.48
N ILE A 27 0.10 -12.25 2.33
CA ILE A 27 -0.63 -12.83 3.46
C ILE A 27 -1.65 -13.86 2.98
N HIS A 28 -2.45 -13.51 1.96
CA HIS A 28 -3.42 -14.41 1.37
C HIS A 28 -2.77 -15.71 0.88
N ASN A 29 -1.69 -15.60 0.11
CA ASN A 29 -0.98 -16.77 -0.43
C ASN A 29 -0.38 -17.63 0.69
N THR A 30 0.26 -17.02 1.70
CA THR A 30 0.87 -17.73 2.82
C THR A 30 -0.19 -18.49 3.63
N ILE A 31 -1.30 -17.85 3.95
CA ILE A 31 -2.38 -18.48 4.70
C ILE A 31 -3.01 -19.61 3.88
N TYR A 32 -3.27 -19.40 2.59
CA TYR A 32 -3.80 -20.43 1.71
C TYR A 32 -2.89 -21.67 1.66
N GLN A 33 -1.59 -21.47 1.47
CA GLN A 33 -0.61 -22.56 1.46
C GLN A 33 -0.54 -23.29 2.79
N THR A 34 -0.56 -22.56 3.92
CA THR A 34 -0.51 -23.15 5.26
C THR A 34 -1.76 -23.98 5.55
N LEU A 35 -2.95 -23.45 5.26
CA LEU A 35 -4.21 -24.16 5.44
C LEU A 35 -4.28 -25.41 4.57
N THR A 36 -3.89 -25.31 3.31
CA THR A 36 -3.87 -26.45 2.39
C THR A 36 -2.88 -27.53 2.86
N SER A 37 -1.69 -27.13 3.31
CA SER A 37 -0.70 -28.07 3.84
C SER A 37 -1.20 -28.77 5.11
N ASN A 38 -1.84 -28.06 6.02
CA ASN A 38 -2.41 -28.63 7.23
C ASN A 38 -3.57 -29.59 6.90
N GLN A 39 -4.42 -29.21 5.95
CA GLN A 39 -5.50 -30.07 5.48
C GLN A 39 -4.97 -31.38 4.86
N ILE A 40 -3.91 -31.32 4.04
CA ILE A 40 -3.26 -32.50 3.47
C ILE A 40 -2.73 -33.42 4.59
N LYS A 41 -2.07 -32.87 5.61
CA LYS A 41 -1.56 -33.67 6.73
C LYS A 41 -2.67 -34.36 7.51
N SER A 42 -3.79 -33.64 7.78
CA SER A 42 -4.95 -34.21 8.44
C SER A 42 -5.54 -35.36 7.62
N LEU A 43 -5.77 -35.11 6.31
CA LEU A 43 -6.33 -36.11 5.41
C LEU A 43 -5.39 -37.33 5.21
N ASP A 44 -4.08 -37.13 5.26
CA ASP A 44 -3.11 -38.24 5.25
C ASP A 44 -3.27 -39.16 6.46
N SER A 45 -3.41 -38.57 7.64
CA SER A 45 -3.68 -39.30 8.88
C SER A 45 -5.01 -40.05 8.83
N GLU A 46 -6.07 -39.40 8.35
CA GLU A 46 -7.38 -39.98 8.18
C GLU A 46 -7.34 -41.15 7.15
N ALA A 47 -6.68 -40.95 6.02
CA ALA A 47 -6.50 -41.98 4.98
C ALA A 47 -5.85 -43.25 5.54
N ARG A 48 -4.79 -43.10 6.34
CA ARG A 48 -4.13 -44.23 7.04
C ARG A 48 -5.08 -44.93 7.99
N ASN A 49 -5.88 -44.19 8.75
CA ASN A 49 -6.88 -44.76 9.64
C ASN A 49 -7.94 -45.56 8.87
N TYR A 50 -8.48 -45.01 7.79
CA TYR A 50 -9.47 -45.71 6.96
C TYR A 50 -8.91 -46.99 6.31
N VAL A 51 -7.67 -46.95 5.81
CA VAL A 51 -7.03 -48.17 5.26
C VAL A 51 -6.83 -49.22 6.35
N ASN A 52 -6.42 -48.83 7.55
CA ASN A 52 -6.29 -49.76 8.70
C ASN A 52 -7.65 -50.36 9.11
N LEU A 53 -8.70 -49.56 9.19
CA LEU A 53 -10.04 -50.07 9.49
C LEU A 53 -10.53 -51.03 8.42
N PHE A 54 -10.28 -50.72 7.16
CA PHE A 54 -10.66 -51.60 6.04
C PHE A 54 -9.89 -52.95 6.09
N ASN A 55 -8.58 -52.92 6.36
CA ASN A 55 -7.78 -54.11 6.52
C ASN A 55 -8.22 -55.01 7.69
N ASN A 56 -8.85 -54.41 8.71
CA ASN A 56 -9.40 -55.11 9.88
C ASN A 56 -10.87 -55.51 9.68
N ASN A 57 -11.43 -55.47 8.47
CA ASN A 57 -12.82 -55.77 8.13
C ASN A 57 -13.87 -54.94 8.92
N LYS A 58 -13.55 -53.69 9.25
CA LYS A 58 -14.40 -52.74 10.02
C LYS A 58 -15.11 -51.73 9.09
N GLU A 59 -15.64 -52.17 7.98
CA GLU A 59 -16.30 -51.31 6.97
C GLU A 59 -17.47 -50.49 7.53
N LYS A 60 -18.21 -51.05 8.51
CA LYS A 60 -19.31 -50.31 9.19
C LYS A 60 -18.78 -49.08 9.96
N GLU A 61 -17.61 -49.19 10.58
CA GLU A 61 -17.00 -48.06 11.28
C GLU A 61 -16.59 -46.96 10.28
N ILE A 62 -16.01 -47.34 9.14
CA ILE A 62 -15.66 -46.40 8.06
C ILE A 62 -16.91 -45.65 7.60
N THR A 63 -18.02 -46.37 7.34
CA THR A 63 -19.28 -45.76 6.90
C THR A 63 -19.83 -44.78 7.92
N ASN A 64 -19.80 -45.13 9.21
CA ASN A 64 -20.26 -44.24 10.30
C ASN A 64 -19.41 -42.98 10.42
N ILE A 65 -18.05 -43.11 10.38
CA ILE A 65 -17.16 -41.97 10.45
C ILE A 65 -17.36 -41.08 9.22
N ALA A 66 -17.38 -41.64 8.02
CA ALA A 66 -17.60 -40.92 6.79
C ALA A 66 -18.91 -40.14 6.77
N HIS A 67 -19.98 -40.75 7.30
CA HIS A 67 -21.29 -40.11 7.40
C HIS A 67 -21.29 -38.94 8.38
N ASN A 68 -20.66 -39.10 9.56
CA ASN A 68 -20.54 -38.06 10.58
C ASN A 68 -19.72 -36.87 10.08
N GLU A 69 -18.64 -37.11 9.35
CA GLU A 69 -17.77 -36.08 8.78
C GLU A 69 -18.28 -35.55 7.43
N LYS A 70 -19.38 -36.10 6.91
CA LYS A 70 -19.94 -35.77 5.58
C LYS A 70 -18.92 -35.96 4.44
N ASN A 71 -18.02 -36.94 4.62
CA ASN A 71 -17.00 -37.31 3.65
C ASN A 71 -17.47 -38.50 2.82
N ILE A 72 -17.02 -38.56 1.59
CA ILE A 72 -17.17 -39.72 0.71
C ILE A 72 -15.81 -40.39 0.61
N ILE A 73 -15.75 -41.66 0.95
CA ILE A 73 -14.54 -42.46 0.94
C ILE A 73 -14.68 -43.52 -0.15
N LEU A 74 -13.64 -43.57 -1.01
CA LEU A 74 -13.53 -44.59 -2.05
C LEU A 74 -12.14 -45.24 -1.91
N ILE A 75 -12.13 -46.60 -1.87
CA ILE A 75 -10.92 -47.40 -1.84
C ILE A 75 -10.87 -48.25 -3.11
N LYS A 76 -9.78 -48.13 -3.86
CA LYS A 76 -9.47 -48.93 -5.06
C LYS A 76 -8.23 -49.77 -4.85
N GLU A 77 -8.16 -50.89 -5.59
CA GLU A 77 -6.92 -51.65 -5.72
C GLU A 77 -5.94 -50.93 -6.67
N LYS A 78 -4.67 -50.81 -6.31
CA LYS A 78 -3.66 -50.00 -6.98
C LYS A 78 -3.51 -50.30 -8.48
N ASP A 79 -3.54 -51.57 -8.86
CA ASP A 79 -3.15 -52.01 -10.22
C ASP A 79 -4.35 -52.33 -11.12
N LYS A 80 -5.56 -52.45 -10.59
CA LYS A 80 -6.76 -52.92 -11.34
C LYS A 80 -7.88 -51.92 -11.52
N ASP A 81 -7.72 -50.69 -10.98
CA ASP A 81 -8.79 -49.65 -10.94
C ASP A 81 -10.14 -50.18 -10.40
N LYS A 82 -10.07 -51.34 -9.72
CA LYS A 82 -11.22 -52.01 -9.16
C LYS A 82 -11.65 -51.35 -7.84
N ILE A 83 -12.88 -50.88 -7.77
CA ILE A 83 -13.43 -50.31 -6.53
C ILE A 83 -13.66 -51.47 -5.56
N ILE A 84 -13.07 -51.37 -4.38
CA ILE A 84 -13.18 -52.35 -3.31
C ILE A 84 -14.24 -51.88 -2.29
N TYR A 85 -14.26 -50.58 -2.01
CA TYR A 85 -15.20 -49.99 -1.05
C TYR A 85 -15.60 -48.58 -1.48
N SER A 86 -16.88 -48.20 -1.23
CA SER A 86 -17.36 -46.83 -1.37
C SER A 86 -18.42 -46.53 -0.32
N SER A 87 -18.25 -45.41 0.41
CA SER A 87 -19.24 -44.93 1.39
C SER A 87 -20.34 -44.05 0.80
N GLY A 88 -20.19 -43.63 -0.46
CA GLY A 88 -21.13 -42.69 -1.08
C GLY A 88 -21.10 -42.69 -2.61
N ASN A 89 -21.65 -41.63 -3.23
CA ASN A 89 -21.73 -41.54 -4.68
C ASN A 89 -20.38 -41.24 -5.32
N ILE A 90 -19.89 -42.12 -6.14
CA ILE A 90 -18.58 -42.02 -6.84
C ILE A 90 -18.51 -40.80 -7.76
N LYS A 91 -19.66 -40.33 -8.31
CA LYS A 91 -19.72 -39.14 -9.16
C LYS A 91 -19.31 -37.85 -8.45
N ASP A 92 -19.27 -37.87 -7.13
CA ASP A 92 -18.85 -36.72 -6.30
C ASP A 92 -17.36 -36.63 -6.11
N ILE A 93 -16.59 -37.62 -6.58
CA ILE A 93 -15.13 -37.61 -6.57
C ILE A 93 -14.61 -36.96 -7.84
N ASP A 94 -13.68 -36.03 -7.71
CA ASP A 94 -13.09 -35.35 -8.86
C ASP A 94 -11.94 -36.18 -9.46
N HIS A 95 -12.23 -36.88 -10.54
CA HIS A 95 -11.26 -37.77 -11.23
C HIS A 95 -10.10 -37.04 -11.92
N ARG A 96 -10.09 -35.70 -11.97
CA ARG A 96 -8.91 -34.96 -12.44
C ARG A 96 -7.68 -35.22 -11.59
N ILE A 97 -7.88 -35.66 -10.35
CA ILE A 97 -6.81 -36.04 -9.41
C ILE A 97 -6.00 -37.27 -9.92
N ASP A 98 -6.58 -38.10 -10.82
CA ASP A 98 -5.95 -39.32 -11.33
C ASP A 98 -4.82 -39.00 -12.32
N ASN A 99 -4.86 -37.86 -12.98
CA ASN A 99 -3.87 -37.45 -14.00
C ASN A 99 -2.56 -36.90 -13.40
N GLU A 100 -2.38 -36.93 -12.10
CA GLU A 100 -1.25 -36.32 -11.44
C GLU A 100 -0.33 -37.33 -10.76
N ALA A 101 0.99 -37.16 -11.01
CA ALA A 101 2.04 -38.09 -10.64
C ALA A 101 2.35 -38.19 -9.13
N ASN A 102 1.84 -37.27 -8.29
CA ASN A 102 2.13 -37.27 -6.86
C ASN A 102 1.25 -38.27 -6.09
N PRO A 103 1.82 -39.06 -5.16
CA PRO A 103 1.08 -40.08 -4.41
C PRO A 103 0.04 -39.49 -3.44
N SER A 104 0.27 -38.31 -2.89
CA SER A 104 -0.71 -37.63 -2.04
C SER A 104 -1.05 -36.25 -2.61
N LYS A 105 -2.32 -36.02 -2.97
CA LYS A 105 -2.78 -34.78 -3.56
C LYS A 105 -4.15 -34.36 -3.10
N LEU A 106 -4.35 -33.04 -3.08
CA LEU A 106 -5.60 -32.39 -2.78
C LEU A 106 -6.00 -31.49 -3.97
N ILE A 107 -7.21 -31.70 -4.49
CA ILE A 107 -7.84 -30.81 -5.48
C ILE A 107 -9.10 -30.19 -4.88
N ASN A 108 -9.23 -28.88 -5.05
CA ASN A 108 -10.40 -28.13 -4.63
C ASN A 108 -11.24 -27.71 -5.84
N LYS A 109 -12.56 -27.85 -5.74
CA LYS A 109 -13.53 -27.47 -6.77
C LYS A 109 -14.67 -26.68 -6.15
N ASN A 110 -14.96 -25.51 -6.69
CA ASN A 110 -16.16 -24.76 -6.30
C ASN A 110 -17.41 -25.47 -6.81
N THR A 111 -18.36 -25.73 -5.90
CA THR A 111 -19.66 -26.31 -6.19
C THR A 111 -20.78 -25.41 -5.67
N LYS A 112 -22.02 -25.66 -6.05
CA LYS A 112 -23.21 -24.94 -5.53
C LYS A 112 -23.36 -25.07 -4.00
N LEU A 113 -22.83 -26.14 -3.41
CA LEU A 113 -22.90 -26.47 -1.98
C LEU A 113 -21.69 -25.96 -1.18
N GLY A 114 -20.68 -25.40 -1.87
CA GLY A 114 -19.44 -24.93 -1.26
C GLY A 114 -18.19 -25.48 -1.97
N MET A 115 -17.03 -25.31 -1.33
CA MET A 115 -15.77 -25.85 -1.86
C MET A 115 -15.68 -27.34 -1.55
N ARG A 116 -15.81 -28.15 -2.58
CA ARG A 116 -15.55 -29.57 -2.48
C ARG A 116 -14.07 -29.85 -2.65
N TYR A 117 -13.48 -30.57 -1.74
CA TYR A 117 -12.13 -31.10 -1.88
C TYR A 117 -12.18 -32.59 -2.26
N THR A 118 -11.17 -33.03 -2.98
CA THR A 118 -10.89 -34.42 -3.22
C THR A 118 -9.41 -34.66 -2.93
N TYR A 119 -9.14 -35.55 -2.00
CA TYR A 119 -7.82 -35.99 -1.61
C TYR A 119 -7.60 -37.40 -2.11
N LYS A 120 -6.40 -37.68 -2.65
CA LYS A 120 -5.97 -39.00 -3.09
C LYS A 120 -4.67 -39.35 -2.40
N ASN A 121 -4.55 -40.56 -1.90
CA ASN A 121 -3.29 -41.11 -1.45
C ASN A 121 -3.22 -42.61 -1.76
N THR A 122 -2.01 -43.12 -1.96
CA THR A 122 -1.76 -44.55 -2.15
C THR A 122 -0.98 -45.08 -0.95
N ILE A 123 -1.58 -46.00 -0.23
CA ILE A 123 -1.05 -46.58 0.99
C ILE A 123 -1.03 -48.10 0.78
N ASP A 124 0.15 -48.69 0.85
CA ASP A 124 0.40 -50.07 0.49
C ASP A 124 -0.12 -50.35 -0.94
N ASP A 125 -1.01 -51.35 -1.13
CA ASP A 125 -1.59 -51.74 -2.42
C ASP A 125 -2.97 -51.14 -2.65
N LYS A 126 -3.38 -50.08 -1.88
CA LYS A 126 -4.69 -49.46 -1.97
C LYS A 126 -4.58 -47.98 -2.25
N THR A 127 -5.41 -47.51 -3.17
CA THR A 127 -5.58 -46.08 -3.43
C THR A 127 -6.88 -45.62 -2.77
N ILE A 128 -6.73 -44.69 -1.84
CA ILE A 128 -7.87 -44.09 -1.12
C ILE A 128 -8.16 -42.68 -1.66
N TYR A 129 -9.44 -42.42 -1.85
CA TYR A 129 -9.98 -41.08 -2.15
C TYR A 129 -10.87 -40.66 -1.02
N ILE A 130 -10.67 -39.44 -0.53
CA ILE A 130 -11.52 -38.79 0.47
C ILE A 130 -12.06 -37.51 -0.16
N SER A 131 -13.38 -37.40 -0.30
CA SER A 131 -14.02 -36.20 -0.84
C SER A 131 -15.05 -35.67 0.13
N GLY A 132 -14.96 -34.39 0.42
CA GLY A 132 -15.87 -33.70 1.34
C GLY A 132 -16.09 -32.25 0.94
N ILE A 133 -16.91 -31.54 1.71
CA ILE A 133 -17.15 -30.11 1.56
C ILE A 133 -16.50 -29.41 2.74
N ASN A 134 -15.57 -28.52 2.46
CA ASN A 134 -14.95 -27.68 3.48
C ASN A 134 -15.12 -26.21 3.10
N ASN A 135 -15.96 -25.51 3.86
CA ASN A 135 -16.21 -24.09 3.68
C ASN A 135 -15.29 -23.22 4.54
N GLU A 136 -14.58 -23.80 5.53
CA GLU A 136 -13.73 -23.04 6.44
C GLU A 136 -12.69 -22.20 5.72
N ILE A 137 -12.06 -22.75 4.68
CA ILE A 137 -11.05 -22.01 3.89
C ILE A 137 -11.70 -20.81 3.19
N ILE A 138 -12.90 -20.97 2.64
CA ILE A 138 -13.63 -19.87 1.96
C ILE A 138 -14.04 -18.80 2.98
N ASP A 139 -14.56 -19.21 4.12
CA ASP A 139 -15.06 -18.30 5.13
C ASP A 139 -13.91 -17.54 5.79
N LEU A 140 -12.79 -18.20 6.07
CA LEU A 140 -11.56 -17.55 6.49
C LEU A 140 -11.02 -16.57 5.44
N GLN A 141 -11.05 -16.92 4.16
CA GLN A 141 -10.66 -15.99 3.09
C GLN A 141 -11.57 -14.76 3.04
N LYS A 142 -12.88 -14.92 3.15
CA LYS A 142 -13.83 -13.79 3.18
C LYS A 142 -13.57 -12.89 4.38
N ASP A 143 -13.36 -13.46 5.56
CA ASP A 143 -13.08 -12.71 6.78
C ASP A 143 -11.74 -11.97 6.68
N LEU A 144 -10.70 -12.60 6.12
CA LEU A 144 -9.43 -11.94 5.85
C LEU A 144 -9.59 -10.72 4.93
N TRP A 145 -10.31 -10.85 3.83
CA TRP A 145 -10.56 -9.74 2.92
C TRP A 145 -11.37 -8.63 3.58
N LYS A 146 -12.33 -8.97 4.41
CA LYS A 146 -13.11 -8.01 5.21
C LYS A 146 -12.22 -7.22 6.15
N TYR A 147 -11.40 -7.89 6.98
CA TYR A 147 -10.49 -7.22 7.91
C TYR A 147 -9.42 -6.42 7.18
N LEU A 148 -8.88 -6.95 6.10
CA LEU A 148 -7.91 -6.24 5.25
C LEU A 148 -8.52 -4.96 4.68
N SER A 149 -9.77 -4.99 4.23
CA SER A 149 -10.48 -3.80 3.72
C SER A 149 -10.66 -2.73 4.81
N ILE A 150 -11.02 -3.13 6.04
CA ILE A 150 -11.17 -2.20 7.17
C ILE A 150 -9.83 -1.54 7.49
N VAL A 151 -8.75 -2.32 7.59
CA VAL A 151 -7.39 -1.79 7.84
C VAL A 151 -6.97 -0.85 6.70
N GLY A 152 -7.26 -1.20 5.45
CA GLY A 152 -6.98 -0.37 4.29
C GLY A 152 -7.64 1.02 4.37
N VAL A 153 -8.91 1.07 4.76
CA VAL A 153 -9.63 2.34 4.96
C VAL A 153 -8.99 3.17 6.07
N ILE A 154 -8.61 2.56 7.19
CA ILE A 154 -7.95 3.24 8.31
C ILE A 154 -6.60 3.82 7.86
N VAL A 155 -5.80 3.06 7.11
CA VAL A 155 -4.51 3.51 6.58
C VAL A 155 -4.69 4.70 5.63
N LEU A 156 -5.64 4.64 4.69
CA LEU A 156 -5.92 5.75 3.79
C LEU A 156 -6.38 7.00 4.54
N PHE A 157 -7.19 6.84 5.57
CA PHE A 157 -7.64 7.95 6.42
C PHE A 157 -6.47 8.60 7.17
N THR A 158 -5.56 7.81 7.75
CA THR A 158 -4.36 8.33 8.43
C THR A 158 -3.42 9.04 7.46
N VAL A 159 -3.21 8.52 6.25
CA VAL A 159 -2.44 9.20 5.18
C VAL A 159 -3.07 10.54 4.80
N TYR A 160 -4.39 10.59 4.67
CA TYR A 160 -5.10 11.84 4.39
C TYR A 160 -4.90 12.88 5.51
N LEU A 161 -5.05 12.48 6.78
CA LEU A 161 -4.84 13.38 7.93
C LEU A 161 -3.39 13.88 8.00
N ALA A 162 -2.40 12.99 7.81
CA ALA A 162 -0.98 13.33 7.78
C ALA A 162 -0.67 14.33 6.65
N SER A 163 -1.18 14.08 5.45
CA SER A 163 -1.02 14.97 4.31
C SER A 163 -1.62 16.37 4.56
N ARG A 164 -2.82 16.42 5.15
CA ARG A 164 -3.45 17.67 5.54
C ARG A 164 -2.62 18.44 6.58
N SER A 165 -2.06 17.74 7.56
CA SER A 165 -1.18 18.31 8.58
C SER A 165 0.10 18.87 7.97
N ILE A 166 0.80 18.12 7.13
CA ILE A 166 2.01 18.55 6.43
C ILE A 166 1.73 19.79 5.57
N ASN A 167 0.63 19.80 4.84
CA ASN A 167 0.27 20.95 4.03
C ASN A 167 0.10 22.22 4.85
N ARG A 168 -0.61 22.13 5.98
CA ARG A 168 -0.88 23.28 6.84
C ARG A 168 0.37 23.76 7.60
N THR A 169 1.21 22.81 8.04
CA THR A 169 2.33 23.09 8.93
C THR A 169 3.58 23.52 8.17
N TYR A 170 3.83 22.98 6.99
CA TYR A 170 5.09 23.22 6.25
C TYR A 170 4.87 23.87 4.88
N ILE A 171 3.99 23.31 4.03
CA ILE A 171 3.92 23.72 2.64
C ILE A 171 3.35 25.13 2.51
N ARG A 172 2.28 25.44 3.21
CA ARG A 172 1.64 26.75 3.17
C ARG A 172 2.57 27.87 3.65
N PRO A 173 3.24 27.76 4.80
CA PRO A 173 4.23 28.74 5.25
C PRO A 173 5.39 28.95 4.28
N ILE A 174 5.95 27.88 3.72
CA ILE A 174 7.02 27.97 2.72
C ILE A 174 6.56 28.75 1.48
N ASN A 175 5.33 28.52 1.01
CA ASN A 175 4.78 29.27 -0.12
C ASN A 175 4.59 30.75 0.20
N GLU A 176 4.21 31.09 1.43
CA GLU A 176 4.08 32.50 1.87
C GLU A 176 5.46 33.20 1.85
N VAL A 177 6.51 32.54 2.32
CA VAL A 177 7.88 33.08 2.25
C VAL A 177 8.34 33.23 0.80
N THR A 178 8.11 32.22 -0.03
CA THR A 178 8.49 32.25 -1.45
C THR A 178 7.80 33.43 -2.16
N TYR A 179 6.53 33.66 -1.90
CA TYR A 179 5.78 34.78 -2.45
C TYR A 179 6.33 36.13 -1.95
N ALA A 180 6.58 36.25 -0.65
CA ALA A 180 7.17 37.46 -0.09
C ALA A 180 8.56 37.76 -0.67
N THR A 181 9.39 36.73 -0.85
CA THR A 181 10.72 36.87 -1.46
C THR A 181 10.62 37.31 -2.94
N SER A 182 9.66 36.83 -3.71
CA SER A 182 9.46 37.31 -5.10
C SER A 182 9.07 38.80 -5.10
N LEU A 183 8.18 39.24 -4.21
CA LEU A 183 7.83 40.64 -4.10
C LEU A 183 9.02 41.53 -3.68
N LEU A 184 9.89 41.04 -2.78
CA LEU A 184 11.12 41.74 -2.42
C LEU A 184 12.07 41.88 -3.62
N ALA A 185 12.17 40.87 -4.47
CA ALA A 185 12.96 40.93 -5.72
C ALA A 185 12.39 41.97 -6.70
N ASP A 186 11.07 42.13 -6.74
CA ASP A 186 10.36 43.13 -7.57
C ASP A 186 10.40 44.55 -6.98
N GLY A 187 11.12 44.77 -5.84
CA GLY A 187 11.28 46.09 -5.25
C GLY A 187 10.24 46.47 -4.18
N TYR A 188 9.33 45.58 -3.82
CA TYR A 188 8.33 45.82 -2.78
C TYR A 188 8.88 45.53 -1.37
N TYR A 189 9.82 46.37 -0.88
CA TYR A 189 10.58 46.12 0.35
C TYR A 189 9.78 46.28 1.65
N HIS A 190 8.54 46.71 1.60
CA HIS A 190 7.65 46.86 2.76
C HIS A 190 6.88 45.54 3.08
N VAL A 191 6.95 44.52 2.22
CA VAL A 191 6.30 43.24 2.45
C VAL A 191 6.88 42.56 3.68
N ARG A 192 6.01 41.92 4.46
CA ARG A 192 6.37 41.13 5.64
C ARG A 192 5.61 39.81 5.62
N VAL A 193 6.28 38.76 6.09
CA VAL A 193 5.68 37.45 6.29
C VAL A 193 5.11 37.39 7.71
N PRO A 194 3.86 36.89 7.92
CA PRO A 194 3.29 36.76 9.26
C PRO A 194 4.10 35.79 10.11
N GLU A 195 4.09 36.01 11.43
CA GLU A 195 4.84 35.13 12.35
C GLU A 195 4.32 33.68 12.30
N SER A 196 5.23 32.73 12.28
CA SER A 196 4.90 31.32 12.33
C SER A 196 4.95 30.78 13.76
N ASN A 197 3.92 30.03 14.13
CA ASN A 197 3.88 29.30 15.40
C ASN A 197 4.69 28.01 15.38
N VAL A 198 5.18 27.58 14.20
CA VAL A 198 5.98 26.38 14.02
C VAL A 198 7.45 26.72 14.18
N LYS A 199 8.13 26.05 15.12
CA LYS A 199 9.52 26.36 15.49
C LYS A 199 10.48 26.26 14.30
N GLU A 200 10.29 25.24 13.46
CA GLU A 200 11.13 24.94 12.30
C GLU A 200 11.03 26.00 11.18
N THR A 201 9.85 26.58 11.01
CA THR A 201 9.61 27.61 9.99
C THR A 201 9.80 29.04 10.53
N ARG A 202 9.81 29.24 11.85
CA ARG A 202 9.98 30.56 12.49
C ARG A 202 11.27 31.23 12.08
N ALA A 203 12.40 30.49 12.07
CA ALA A 203 13.69 31.01 11.66
C ALA A 203 13.65 31.57 10.24
N LEU A 204 12.99 30.86 9.32
CA LEU A 204 12.82 31.29 7.93
C LEU A 204 12.03 32.61 7.83
N PHE A 205 10.94 32.77 8.59
CA PHE A 205 10.15 34.00 8.61
C PHE A 205 10.92 35.19 9.18
N VAL A 206 11.62 34.98 10.31
CA VAL A 206 12.47 36.02 10.93
C VAL A 206 13.54 36.49 9.95
N THR A 207 14.26 35.56 9.34
CA THR A 207 15.32 35.87 8.38
C THR A 207 14.79 36.62 7.16
N THR A 208 13.63 36.21 6.62
CA THR A 208 13.00 36.88 5.48
C THR A 208 12.58 38.31 5.84
N ASN A 209 11.97 38.52 7.02
CA ASN A 209 11.58 39.84 7.48
C ASN A 209 12.80 40.75 7.77
N ASP A 210 13.90 40.20 8.29
CA ASP A 210 15.14 40.95 8.47
C ASP A 210 15.78 41.33 7.14
N LEU A 211 15.77 40.43 6.15
CA LEU A 211 16.20 40.76 4.79
C LEU A 211 15.37 41.88 4.20
N ALA A 212 14.04 41.84 4.34
CA ALA A 212 13.13 42.88 3.87
C ALA A 212 13.45 44.24 4.53
N ARG A 213 13.72 44.28 5.85
CA ARG A 213 14.10 45.49 6.57
C ARG A 213 15.42 46.06 6.05
N ARG A 214 16.43 45.21 5.83
CA ARG A 214 17.75 45.65 5.31
C ARG A 214 17.64 46.21 3.90
N LEU A 215 16.90 45.54 3.00
CA LEU A 215 16.67 46.04 1.65
C LEU A 215 15.94 47.36 1.64
N GLN A 216 14.89 47.52 2.48
CA GLN A 216 14.15 48.77 2.63
C GLN A 216 15.08 49.89 3.09
N LYS A 217 15.95 49.66 4.10
CA LYS A 217 16.91 50.64 4.60
C LYS A 217 17.93 51.02 3.52
N LEU A 218 18.47 50.05 2.78
CA LEU A 218 19.40 50.32 1.69
C LEU A 218 18.75 51.18 0.59
N ASN A 219 17.54 50.80 0.15
CA ASN A 219 16.81 51.56 -0.88
C ASN A 219 16.53 53.01 -0.43
N ASN A 220 16.10 53.22 0.82
CA ASN A 220 15.90 54.54 1.38
C ASN A 220 17.20 55.38 1.44
N SER A 221 18.31 54.72 1.83
CA SER A 221 19.61 55.39 1.87
C SER A 221 20.10 55.81 0.48
N GLN A 222 19.94 54.92 -0.53
CA GLN A 222 20.21 55.27 -1.93
C GLN A 222 19.37 56.44 -2.41
N LYS A 223 18.09 56.45 -2.11
CA LYS A 223 17.18 57.54 -2.51
C LYS A 223 17.60 58.87 -1.88
N ILE A 224 17.97 58.87 -0.58
CA ILE A 224 18.45 60.06 0.11
C ILE A 224 19.75 60.52 -0.53
N GLN A 225 20.74 59.64 -0.80
CA GLN A 225 22.01 60.03 -1.44
C GLN A 225 21.78 60.60 -2.85
N SER A 226 20.91 59.97 -3.65
CA SER A 226 20.56 60.45 -4.99
C SER A 226 19.96 61.85 -4.92
N ASN A 227 18.98 62.08 -4.00
CA ASN A 227 18.35 63.38 -3.82
C ASN A 227 19.38 64.44 -3.34
N ARG A 228 20.30 64.07 -2.40
CA ARG A 228 21.34 65.02 -1.97
C ARG A 228 22.26 65.39 -3.11
N LEU A 229 22.67 64.40 -3.95
CA LEU A 229 23.51 64.67 -5.11
C LEU A 229 22.79 65.63 -6.10
N LYS A 230 21.52 65.33 -6.37
CA LYS A 230 20.68 66.20 -7.24
C LYS A 230 20.58 67.59 -6.68
N THR A 231 20.23 67.76 -5.40
CA THR A 231 20.12 69.09 -4.77
C THR A 231 21.45 69.83 -4.74
N THR A 232 22.59 69.11 -4.54
CA THR A 232 23.91 69.70 -4.57
C THR A 232 24.25 70.22 -6.00
N LEU A 233 23.95 69.45 -7.03
CA LEU A 233 24.15 69.86 -8.40
C LEU A 233 23.27 71.08 -8.78
N GLU A 234 21.99 71.09 -8.36
CA GLU A 234 21.07 72.19 -8.62
C GLU A 234 21.48 73.51 -7.96
N ASN A 235 22.16 73.47 -6.82
CA ASN A 235 22.61 74.65 -6.04
C ASN A 235 24.03 75.07 -6.29
N ILE A 236 24.76 74.48 -7.23
CA ILE A 236 26.10 74.95 -7.64
C ILE A 236 25.92 76.18 -8.53
N PRO A 237 26.48 77.34 -8.20
CA PRO A 237 26.28 78.59 -8.95
C PRO A 237 27.06 78.63 -10.30
N SER A 238 27.70 77.55 -10.69
CA SER A 238 28.44 77.39 -11.92
C SER A 238 27.97 76.19 -12.70
N SER A 239 27.98 76.24 -14.02
CA SER A 239 27.65 75.11 -14.91
C SER A 239 28.63 73.92 -14.64
N VAL A 240 28.09 72.80 -14.27
CA VAL A 240 28.86 71.55 -14.05
C VAL A 240 28.62 70.63 -15.21
N LEU A 241 29.68 70.27 -15.94
CA LEU A 241 29.62 69.29 -17.01
C LEU A 241 30.21 67.98 -16.53
N MET A 242 29.42 66.93 -16.48
CA MET A 242 29.88 65.58 -16.13
C MET A 242 30.13 64.79 -17.39
N ILE A 243 31.35 64.31 -17.60
CA ILE A 243 31.76 63.55 -18.77
C ILE A 243 32.10 62.12 -18.32
N ASP A 244 31.68 61.14 -19.07
CA ASP A 244 32.00 59.74 -18.83
C ASP A 244 33.47 59.42 -19.30
N LYS A 245 33.93 58.20 -19.03
CA LYS A 245 35.27 57.70 -19.46
C LYS A 245 35.47 57.68 -21.00
N HIS A 246 34.41 57.82 -21.78
CA HIS A 246 34.43 57.86 -23.23
C HIS A 246 34.33 59.29 -23.81
N GLY A 247 34.24 60.31 -22.93
CA GLY A 247 34.15 61.71 -23.30
C GLY A 247 32.71 62.18 -23.61
N GLU A 248 31.70 61.39 -23.30
CA GLU A 248 30.30 61.76 -23.47
C GLU A 248 29.75 62.54 -22.27
N ILE A 249 28.92 63.55 -22.57
CA ILE A 249 28.28 64.36 -21.52
C ILE A 249 27.16 63.55 -20.91
N VAL A 250 27.28 63.27 -19.58
CA VAL A 250 26.29 62.50 -18.81
C VAL A 250 25.26 63.44 -18.15
N VAL A 251 25.69 64.61 -17.72
CA VAL A 251 24.83 65.67 -17.13
C VAL A 251 25.43 67.03 -17.53
N ALA A 252 24.55 67.94 -17.95
CA ALA A 252 24.82 69.33 -18.23
C ALA A 252 23.90 70.26 -17.43
#